data_3f5307028da5fe8e1e5b7dcfc95d382f
#
_entry.id   3f5307028da5fe8e1e5b7dcfc95d382f
#
_cell.length_a   1.000
_cell.length_b   1.000
_cell.length_c   1.000
_cell.angle_alpha   90.00
_cell.angle_beta   90.00
_cell.angle_gamma   90.00
#
_symmetry.space_group_name_H-M   'P 1'
#
loop_
_entity.id
_entity.type
_entity.pdbx_description
1 polymer ?
#
loop_
_entity_poly.entity_id
_entity_poly.type
_entity_poly.pdbx_seq_one_letter_code
_entity_poly.pdbx_strand_id
1 'polypeptide(L)'
;MKHILITTILAVVLVGCAKNDIKLTNKGVKDWQEIEIKAGGQFFEVNKLKGGATETLRFKSRAEDGGHVSGKLDGLAHNAEFGYFTPNLSNRNEIIFDDNGTITVVEVP
;
A
#
# COMPACT_ATOMS: atom_id res chain seq x y z
N MET A 1 15.40 -6.26 8.50
CA MET A 1 14.94 -6.06 8.34
C MET A 1 14.75 -5.43 8.18
N LYS A 2 14.61 -5.20 8.10
CA LYS A 2 14.04 -4.61 7.85
C LYS A 2 13.17 -4.21 8.12
N HIS A 3 12.63 -4.28 8.32
CA HIS A 3 11.60 -3.86 8.46
C HIS A 3 11.12 -3.18 8.63
N ILE A 4 10.99 -3.07 8.55
CA ILE A 4 10.33 -2.46 8.52
C ILE A 4 10.20 -1.66 8.68
N LEU A 5 10.29 -1.33 8.63
CA LEU A 5 9.93 -0.51 8.67
C LEU A 5 9.29 0.10 8.69
N ILE A 6 9.07 0.13 8.66
CA ILE A 6 8.35 0.85 8.62
C ILE A 6 7.81 1.22 9.40
N THR A 7 7.92 0.99 9.63
CA THR A 7 7.29 1.41 10.06
C THR A 7 7.28 2.37 10.49
N THR A 8 7.66 2.69 10.56
CA THR A 8 7.47 3.54 10.75
C THR A 8 7.01 4.45 10.69
N ILE A 9 6.87 4.73 10.63
CA ILE A 9 6.37 5.62 10.52
C ILE A 9 5.45 5.95 10.99
N LEU A 10 5.19 5.78 11.33
CA LEU A 10 4.31 6.02 11.74
C LEU A 10 3.95 6.95 12.42
N ALA A 11 4.16 7.09 12.77
CA ALA A 11 3.68 7.78 13.57
C ALA A 11 3.47 9.04 13.30
N VAL A 12 3.89 9.51 13.05
CA VAL A 12 3.84 10.63 12.76
C VAL A 12 2.82 11.16 12.30
N VAL A 13 2.34 10.74 11.90
CA VAL A 13 1.44 11.12 11.30
C VAL A 13 0.47 11.73 11.80
N LEU A 14 0.22 11.74 12.54
CA LEU A 14 -0.78 12.13 13.07
C LEU A 14 -1.19 13.40 13.24
N VAL A 15 -0.73 14.27 12.91
CA VAL A 15 -1.03 15.46 13.12
C VAL A 15 -2.08 15.98 12.48
N GLY A 16 -3.06 15.77 12.51
CA GLY A 16 -4.10 16.42 12.11
C GLY A 16 -4.43 16.73 10.84
N CYS A 17 -4.04 16.69 9.91
CA CYS A 17 -4.47 17.08 8.62
C CYS A 17 -5.08 15.93 7.90
N ALA A 18 -5.32 16.03 6.64
CA ALA A 18 -5.83 14.96 5.83
C ALA A 18 -4.92 13.74 5.91
N LYS A 19 -5.49 12.56 6.11
CA LYS A 19 -4.73 11.34 6.23
C LYS A 19 -5.22 10.35 5.22
N ASN A 20 -4.30 9.54 4.76
CA ASN A 20 -4.61 8.50 3.80
C ASN A 20 -4.29 7.15 4.41
N ASP A 21 -5.16 6.18 4.17
CA ASP A 21 -4.97 4.81 4.60
C ASP A 21 -4.92 3.92 3.38
N ILE A 22 -3.93 3.06 3.32
CA ILE A 22 -3.87 2.01 2.30
C ILE A 22 -3.76 0.69 3.05
N LYS A 23 -4.80 -0.13 2.93
CA LYS A 23 -4.80 -1.43 3.55
C LYS A 23 -4.38 -2.46 2.52
N LEU A 24 -3.36 -3.22 2.81
CA LEU A 24 -2.89 -4.29 1.95
C LEU A 24 -3.44 -5.59 2.50
N THR A 25 -4.11 -6.37 1.66
CA THR A 25 -4.70 -7.64 2.08
C THR A 25 -4.25 -8.72 1.11
N ASN A 26 -3.60 -9.74 1.61
CA ASN A 26 -3.28 -10.90 0.80
C ASN A 26 -4.32 -11.97 1.10
N LYS A 27 -5.28 -12.14 0.21
CA LYS A 27 -6.36 -13.09 0.45
C LYS A 27 -6.04 -14.48 -0.06
N GLY A 28 -4.86 -14.68 -0.62
CA GLY A 28 -4.44 -15.99 -1.07
C GLY A 28 -3.71 -16.74 0.03
N VAL A 29 -3.07 -17.84 -0.36
CA VAL A 29 -2.26 -18.64 0.56
C VAL A 29 -0.77 -18.47 0.28
N LYS A 30 -0.41 -17.93 -0.88
CA LYS A 30 0.99 -17.70 -1.23
C LYS A 30 1.41 -16.33 -0.73
N ASP A 31 2.70 -16.20 -0.43
CA ASP A 31 3.25 -14.92 -0.01
C ASP A 31 3.54 -14.03 -1.22
N TRP A 32 3.24 -12.75 -1.07
CA TRP A 32 3.68 -11.75 -2.03
C TRP A 32 4.94 -11.09 -1.48
N GLN A 33 5.86 -10.74 -2.36
CA GLN A 33 7.15 -10.21 -1.96
C GLN A 33 7.48 -8.93 -2.69
N GLU A 34 8.38 -8.15 -2.12
CA GLU A 34 8.91 -6.94 -2.74
C GLU A 34 7.79 -6.02 -3.21
N ILE A 35 6.85 -5.76 -2.31
CA ILE A 35 5.75 -4.86 -2.61
C ILE A 35 6.25 -3.43 -2.47
N GLU A 36 6.00 -2.61 -3.50
CA GLU A 36 6.36 -1.21 -3.50
C GLU A 36 5.13 -0.40 -3.80
N ILE A 37 4.94 0.68 -3.04
CA ILE A 37 3.78 1.53 -3.18
C ILE A 37 4.24 2.96 -3.25
N LYS A 38 3.78 3.67 -4.29
CA LYS A 38 3.98 5.10 -4.41
C LYS A 38 2.64 5.77 -4.33
N ALA A 39 2.52 6.77 -3.51
CA ALA A 39 1.25 7.49 -3.36
C ALA A 39 1.50 8.84 -2.71
N GLY A 40 0.94 9.89 -3.28
CA GLY A 40 1.00 11.22 -2.67
C GLY A 40 2.42 11.71 -2.44
N GLY A 41 3.34 11.41 -3.34
CA GLY A 41 4.72 11.84 -3.22
C GLY A 41 5.54 11.03 -2.23
N GLN A 42 5.00 9.91 -1.75
CA GLN A 42 5.70 9.07 -0.80
C GLN A 42 5.90 7.67 -1.35
N PHE A 43 6.84 6.94 -0.77
CA PHE A 43 7.22 5.62 -1.25
C PHE A 43 7.30 4.68 -0.05
N PHE A 44 6.69 3.52 -0.18
CA PHE A 44 6.66 2.51 0.87
C PHE A 44 7.07 1.16 0.31
N GLU A 45 7.74 0.36 1.14
CA GLU A 45 8.13 -0.99 0.78
C GLU A 45 7.65 -1.98 1.83
N VAL A 46 7.13 -3.11 1.38
CA VAL A 46 6.79 -4.22 2.25
C VAL A 46 7.49 -5.43 1.68
N ASN A 47 8.46 -5.97 2.41
CA ASN A 47 9.27 -7.07 1.89
C ASN A 47 8.47 -8.33 1.64
N LYS A 48 7.53 -8.64 2.50
CA LYS A 48 6.73 -9.84 2.38
C LYS A 48 5.36 -9.61 3.00
N LEU A 49 4.32 -9.97 2.27
CA LEU A 49 2.97 -10.00 2.80
C LEU A 49 2.48 -11.43 2.72
N LYS A 50 2.47 -12.11 3.84
CA LYS A 50 2.14 -13.53 3.90
C LYS A 50 0.70 -13.78 3.50
N GLY A 51 0.44 -14.98 2.98
CA GLY A 51 -0.92 -15.40 2.68
C GLY A 51 -1.82 -15.20 3.89
N GLY A 52 -2.95 -14.55 3.69
CA GLY A 52 -3.90 -14.27 4.75
C GLY A 52 -3.58 -13.05 5.60
N ALA A 53 -2.45 -12.39 5.37
CA ALA A 53 -2.05 -11.26 6.21
C ALA A 53 -2.58 -9.94 5.67
N THR A 54 -2.67 -8.98 6.56
CA THR A 54 -3.00 -7.60 6.20
C THR A 54 -1.96 -6.65 6.79
N GLU A 55 -1.81 -5.52 6.14
CA GLU A 55 -0.94 -4.47 6.63
C GLU A 55 -1.54 -3.13 6.23
N THR A 56 -1.51 -2.14 7.11
CA THR A 56 -2.08 -0.84 6.82
C THR A 56 -0.98 0.22 6.81
N LEU A 57 -0.95 1.01 5.75
CA LEU A 57 -0.07 2.15 5.63
C LEU A 57 -0.89 3.40 5.84
N ARG A 58 -0.39 4.30 6.67
CA ARG A 58 -1.09 5.53 7.00
C ARG A 58 -0.13 6.68 6.76
N PHE A 59 -0.55 7.65 5.99
CA PHE A 59 0.37 8.71 5.60
C PHE A 59 -0.37 9.98 5.20
N LYS A 60 0.41 11.04 5.11
CA LYS A 60 -0.07 12.33 4.66
C LYS A 60 0.51 12.58 3.28
N SER A 61 -0.35 12.97 2.35
CA SER A 61 0.09 13.22 0.99
C SER A 61 0.98 14.47 0.94
N ARG A 62 2.08 14.40 0.25
CA ARG A 62 2.99 15.54 0.07
C ARG A 62 2.90 16.16 -1.29
N ALA A 63 2.25 15.49 -2.21
CA ALA A 63 2.15 15.96 -3.59
C ALA A 63 0.89 15.42 -4.19
N GLU A 64 0.47 16.01 -5.29
CA GLU A 64 -0.66 15.50 -6.05
C GLU A 64 -0.15 14.46 -7.00
N ASP A 65 -0.60 13.22 -6.86
CA ASP A 65 -0.29 12.20 -7.84
C ASP A 65 -1.21 10.98 -7.64
N GLY A 66 -1.22 10.11 -8.63
CA GLY A 66 -1.92 8.84 -8.52
C GLY A 66 -1.09 7.85 -7.74
N GLY A 67 -1.72 6.78 -7.30
CA GLY A 67 -1.03 5.72 -6.61
C GLY A 67 -0.57 4.64 -7.58
N HIS A 68 0.48 3.94 -7.19
CA HIS A 68 0.99 2.83 -7.97
C HIS A 68 1.50 1.77 -7.01
N VAL A 69 1.12 0.53 -7.26
CA VAL A 69 1.56 -0.59 -6.45
C VAL A 69 2.17 -1.65 -7.35
N SER A 70 3.25 -2.26 -6.90
CA SER A 70 3.83 -3.41 -7.58
C SER A 70 4.21 -4.44 -6.53
N GLY A 71 4.36 -5.68 -6.96
CA GLY A 71 4.78 -6.75 -6.08
C GLY A 71 5.10 -7.98 -6.89
N LYS A 72 5.70 -8.96 -6.24
CA LYS A 72 6.08 -10.20 -6.90
C LYS A 72 5.37 -11.39 -6.29
N LEU A 73 4.83 -12.23 -7.14
CA LEU A 73 4.27 -13.51 -6.76
C LEU A 73 4.98 -14.59 -7.55
N ASP A 74 5.59 -15.54 -6.86
CA ASP A 74 6.36 -16.62 -7.50
C ASP A 74 7.42 -16.05 -8.44
N GLY A 75 8.03 -14.93 -8.06
CA GLY A 75 9.10 -14.32 -8.84
C GLY A 75 8.64 -13.48 -10.01
N LEU A 76 7.33 -13.40 -10.28
CA LEU A 76 6.80 -12.60 -11.38
C LEU A 76 6.23 -11.29 -10.85
N ALA A 77 6.58 -10.21 -11.51
CA ALA A 77 6.14 -8.88 -11.10
C ALA A 77 4.75 -8.57 -11.63
N HIS A 78 3.94 -7.95 -10.79
CA HIS A 78 2.60 -7.47 -11.14
C HIS A 78 2.46 -6.06 -10.63
N ASN A 79 1.59 -5.27 -11.24
CA ASN A 79 1.39 -3.90 -10.78
C ASN A 79 -0.01 -3.44 -11.10
N ALA A 80 -0.41 -2.34 -10.43
CA ALA A 80 -1.70 -1.71 -10.66
C ALA A 80 -1.59 -0.24 -10.26
N GLU A 81 -2.49 0.57 -10.81
CA GLU A 81 -2.57 1.97 -10.42
C GLU A 81 -3.85 2.18 -9.63
N PHE A 82 -3.85 3.12 -8.73
CA PHE A 82 -4.99 3.33 -7.88
C PHE A 82 -5.03 4.75 -7.32
N GLY A 83 -6.27 5.21 -7.10
CA GLY A 83 -6.49 6.43 -6.36
C GLY A 83 -5.93 7.68 -7.01
N TYR A 84 -6.11 8.77 -6.32
CA TYR A 84 -5.47 10.04 -6.63
C TYR A 84 -5.32 10.77 -5.30
N PHE A 85 -4.12 11.21 -4.99
CA PHE A 85 -3.80 11.75 -3.69
C PHE A 85 -3.44 13.21 -3.78
N THR A 86 -3.95 14.00 -2.84
CA THR A 86 -3.58 15.41 -2.75
C THR A 86 -3.35 15.75 -1.28
N PRO A 87 -2.62 16.82 -0.99
CA PRO A 87 -2.39 17.18 0.42
C PRO A 87 -3.65 17.55 1.18
N ASN A 88 -4.73 17.87 0.49
CA ASN A 88 -5.95 18.35 1.12
C ASN A 88 -7.04 17.33 1.29
N LEU A 89 -6.88 16.15 0.78
CA LEU A 89 -7.93 15.14 0.81
C LEU A 89 -7.47 13.90 1.53
N SER A 90 -8.42 13.25 2.19
CA SER A 90 -8.19 11.95 2.81
C SER A 90 -8.76 10.89 1.91
N ASN A 91 -7.99 9.84 1.69
CA ASN A 91 -8.41 8.71 0.86
C ASN A 91 -8.20 7.42 1.63
N ARG A 92 -9.05 6.46 1.35
CA ARG A 92 -8.93 5.12 1.92
C ARG A 92 -9.06 4.13 0.79
N ASN A 93 -8.07 3.30 0.66
CA ASN A 93 -8.03 2.28 -0.38
C ASN A 93 -7.66 0.95 0.22
N GLU A 94 -8.20 -0.11 -0.32
CA GLU A 94 -7.74 -1.45 0.01
C GLU A 94 -7.15 -2.06 -1.25
N ILE A 95 -5.95 -2.61 -1.13
CA ILE A 95 -5.28 -3.29 -2.23
C ILE A 95 -5.27 -4.77 -1.89
N ILE A 96 -5.88 -5.57 -2.75
CA ILE A 96 -6.08 -6.99 -2.49
C ILE A 96 -5.22 -7.79 -3.46
N PHE A 97 -4.39 -8.64 -2.91
CA PHE A 97 -3.50 -9.51 -3.65
C PHE A 97 -4.04 -10.94 -3.59
N ASP A 98 -3.94 -11.69 -4.68
CA ASP A 98 -4.42 -13.07 -4.66
C ASP A 98 -3.41 -14.01 -5.30
N ASP A 99 -3.72 -15.30 -5.29
CA ASP A 99 -2.78 -16.32 -5.77
C ASP A 99 -2.68 -16.40 -7.29
N ASN A 100 -3.52 -15.65 -7.99
CA ASN A 100 -3.50 -15.64 -9.44
C ASN A 100 -2.64 -14.51 -10.01
N GLY A 101 -2.00 -13.74 -9.16
CA GLY A 101 -1.19 -12.62 -9.60
C GLY A 101 -2.00 -11.37 -9.83
N THR A 102 -3.25 -11.33 -9.37
CA THR A 102 -4.10 -10.18 -9.57
C THR A 102 -3.99 -9.22 -8.39
N ILE A 103 -3.87 -7.94 -8.69
CA ILE A 103 -3.91 -6.89 -7.69
C ILE A 103 -5.19 -6.09 -7.95
N THR A 104 -6.10 -6.11 -6.99
CA THR A 104 -7.37 -5.42 -7.09
C THR A 104 -7.40 -4.25 -6.14
N VAL A 105 -7.86 -3.11 -6.60
CA VAL A 105 -7.92 -1.92 -5.75
C VAL A 105 -9.38 -1.57 -5.53
N VAL A 106 -9.73 -1.34 -4.27
CA VAL A 106 -11.08 -0.96 -3.87
C VAL A 106 -11.00 0.34 -3.09
N GLU A 107 -11.75 1.32 -3.54
CA GLU A 107 -11.86 2.56 -2.81
C GLU A 107 -12.85 2.37 -1.68
N VAL A 108 -12.48 2.78 -0.48
CA VAL A 108 -13.32 2.60 0.70
C VAL A 108 -13.92 3.95 1.07
N PRO A 109 -15.25 4.04 1.19
CA PRO A 109 -15.90 5.33 1.52
C PRO A 109 -15.59 5.81 2.94
#